data_dc39e0323050ed964876f72c6e5c3b01
#
_entry.id   dc39e0323050ed964876f72c6e5c3b01
#
_cell.length_a   1.000
_cell.length_b   1.000
_cell.length_c   1.000
_cell.angle_alpha   90.00
_cell.angle_beta   90.00
_cell.angle_gamma   90.00
#
_symmetry.space_group_name_H-M   'P 1'
#
loop_
_entity.id
_entity.type
_entity.pdbx_description
1 polymer ?
#
loop_
_entity_poly.entity_id
_entity_poly.type
_entity_poly.pdbx_seq_one_letter_code
_entity_poly.pdbx_strand_id
1 'polypeptide(L)'
;MKKRNGIIVYESLREIVEPEHSCLVVWDVQNGLVDRIFNKEEFMINLKNFIEKLHGRMPVVYTLITPMHRDFTSSWSYFSMMRRFNVDDINKLPSFMAAGSKEREIPEMIQPKHTDIVLEKSTASIFIGTNFEHMMRNHNVNTLIFTGIATEMGIESSARDASNRGFYPVVVSDCVSSLDKDAHERSLKTMAKLFIVEIADNILKNYETGNSKSA
;
A
#
# COMPACT_ATOMS: atom_id res chain seq x y z
N MET A 1 -6.62 -18.58 16.94
CA MET A 1 -5.67 -17.79 17.80
C MET A 1 -5.06 -18.72 18.85
N LYS A 2 -3.75 -18.85 18.87
CA LYS A 2 -3.02 -19.58 19.92
C LYS A 2 -2.23 -18.62 20.81
N LYS A 3 -2.20 -18.89 22.11
CA LYS A 3 -1.39 -18.15 23.06
C LYS A 3 -0.20 -19.01 23.50
N ARG A 4 1.02 -18.55 23.24
CA ARG A 4 2.25 -19.23 23.66
C ARG A 4 3.17 -18.22 24.36
N ASN A 5 3.54 -18.50 25.60
CA ASN A 5 4.39 -17.63 26.42
C ASN A 5 3.91 -16.15 26.49
N GLY A 6 2.60 -15.94 26.56
CA GLY A 6 2.02 -14.59 26.57
C GLY A 6 1.85 -13.96 25.18
N ILE A 7 2.45 -14.53 24.12
CA ILE A 7 2.36 -14.04 22.74
C ILE A 7 1.11 -14.62 22.07
N ILE A 8 0.33 -13.75 21.44
CA ILE A 8 -0.82 -14.14 20.63
C ILE A 8 -0.33 -14.37 19.19
N VAL A 9 -0.62 -15.56 18.64
CA VAL A 9 -0.34 -15.91 17.25
C VAL A 9 -1.66 -16.09 16.53
N TYR A 10 -1.88 -15.30 15.48
CA TYR A 10 -3.02 -15.45 14.58
C TYR A 10 -2.70 -16.53 13.54
N GLU A 11 -3.60 -17.50 13.33
CA GLU A 11 -3.35 -18.67 12.49
C GLU A 11 -4.26 -18.75 11.27
N SER A 12 -5.42 -18.12 11.32
CA SER A 12 -6.37 -18.07 10.20
C SER A 12 -6.39 -16.68 9.57
N LEU A 13 -6.73 -16.61 8.28
CA LEU A 13 -6.90 -15.33 7.59
C LEU A 13 -7.88 -14.42 8.35
N ARG A 14 -8.98 -14.98 8.84
CA ARG A 14 -9.97 -14.24 9.64
C ARG A 14 -9.37 -13.57 10.86
N GLU A 15 -8.57 -14.30 11.62
CA GLU A 15 -7.90 -13.75 12.80
C GLU A 15 -6.87 -12.67 12.43
N ILE A 16 -6.16 -12.86 11.31
CA ILE A 16 -5.11 -11.95 10.86
C ILE A 16 -5.69 -10.62 10.39
N VAL A 17 -6.79 -10.67 9.62
CA VAL A 17 -7.38 -9.45 9.02
C VAL A 17 -8.48 -8.83 9.89
N GLU A 18 -8.64 -9.24 11.14
CA GLU A 18 -9.66 -8.68 12.05
C GLU A 18 -9.52 -7.14 12.12
N PRO A 19 -10.60 -6.37 11.89
CA PRO A 19 -10.54 -4.92 11.79
C PRO A 19 -9.94 -4.20 13.00
N GLU A 20 -10.17 -4.74 14.20
CA GLU A 20 -9.75 -4.11 15.47
C GLU A 20 -8.22 -3.92 15.57
N HIS A 21 -7.43 -4.70 14.83
CA HIS A 21 -5.96 -4.61 14.83
C HIS A 21 -5.36 -4.56 13.42
N SER A 22 -6.15 -4.22 12.42
CA SER A 22 -5.74 -4.09 11.02
C SER A 22 -5.77 -2.63 10.55
N CYS A 23 -4.96 -2.34 9.53
CA CYS A 23 -4.97 -1.07 8.82
C CYS A 23 -4.89 -1.33 7.31
N LEU A 24 -5.76 -0.68 6.55
CA LEU A 24 -5.67 -0.65 5.09
C LEU A 24 -4.68 0.41 4.64
N VAL A 25 -3.72 0.04 3.81
CA VAL A 25 -2.76 0.95 3.18
C VAL A 25 -3.06 1.05 1.68
N VAL A 26 -3.43 2.24 1.23
CA VAL A 26 -3.66 2.59 -0.18
C VAL A 26 -2.40 3.28 -0.68
N TRP A 27 -1.51 2.52 -1.31
CA TRP A 27 -0.16 2.93 -1.64
C TRP A 27 -0.09 3.67 -2.97
N ASP A 28 0.28 4.95 -2.93
CA ASP A 28 0.63 5.81 -4.08
C ASP A 28 -0.36 5.74 -5.27
N VAL A 29 -1.65 5.60 -4.99
CA VAL A 29 -2.68 5.62 -6.05
C VAL A 29 -2.95 7.07 -6.43
N GLN A 30 -2.07 7.60 -7.27
CA GLN A 30 -2.11 8.97 -7.78
C GLN A 30 -2.35 8.97 -9.30
N ASN A 31 -3.03 9.98 -9.83
CA ASN A 31 -3.44 10.01 -11.25
C ASN A 31 -2.28 9.71 -12.21
N GLY A 32 -1.11 10.30 -11.99
CA GLY A 32 0.06 10.10 -12.86
C GLY A 32 0.64 8.68 -12.83
N LEU A 33 0.36 7.88 -11.80
CA LEU A 33 0.71 6.45 -11.76
C LEU A 33 -0.41 5.60 -12.31
N VAL A 34 -1.65 5.86 -11.93
CA VAL A 34 -2.85 5.13 -12.39
C VAL A 34 -2.97 5.13 -13.90
N ASP A 35 -2.64 6.25 -14.56
CA ASP A 35 -2.72 6.36 -16.02
C ASP A 35 -1.71 5.48 -16.77
N ARG A 36 -0.75 4.89 -16.08
CA ARG A 36 0.37 4.13 -16.67
C ARG A 36 0.35 2.65 -16.36
N ILE A 37 -0.54 2.16 -15.47
CA ILE A 37 -0.58 0.74 -15.11
C ILE A 37 -1.24 -0.11 -16.19
N PHE A 38 -0.89 -1.39 -16.23
CA PHE A 38 -1.31 -2.30 -17.30
C PHE A 38 -2.79 -2.70 -17.27
N ASN A 39 -3.49 -2.57 -16.13
CA ASN A 39 -4.87 -3.02 -15.89
C ASN A 39 -5.74 -1.97 -15.19
N LYS A 40 -5.62 -0.71 -15.58
CA LYS A 40 -6.21 0.47 -14.92
C LYS A 40 -7.68 0.29 -14.54
N GLU A 41 -8.53 -0.12 -15.46
CA GLU A 41 -9.98 -0.18 -15.26
C GLU A 41 -10.35 -1.22 -14.19
N GLU A 42 -9.84 -2.43 -14.33
CA GLU A 42 -10.07 -3.53 -13.39
C GLU A 42 -9.52 -3.18 -12.00
N PHE A 43 -8.28 -2.71 -11.93
CA PHE A 43 -7.63 -2.29 -10.70
C PHE A 43 -8.46 -1.23 -9.96
N MET A 44 -8.91 -0.17 -10.65
CA MET A 44 -9.64 0.91 -10.02
C MET A 44 -11.02 0.47 -9.50
N ILE A 45 -11.71 -0.41 -10.22
CA ILE A 45 -12.99 -0.98 -9.78
C ILE A 45 -12.79 -1.83 -8.53
N ASN A 46 -11.83 -2.76 -8.55
CA ASN A 46 -11.54 -3.65 -7.43
C ASN A 46 -11.12 -2.86 -6.18
N LEU A 47 -10.19 -1.94 -6.36
CA LEU A 47 -9.68 -1.11 -5.27
C LEU A 47 -10.78 -0.25 -4.64
N LYS A 48 -11.60 0.43 -5.45
CA LYS A 48 -12.73 1.22 -4.97
C LYS A 48 -13.68 0.38 -4.12
N ASN A 49 -14.12 -0.76 -4.67
CA ASN A 49 -15.05 -1.65 -3.97
C ASN A 49 -14.46 -2.16 -2.64
N PHE A 50 -13.17 -2.48 -2.64
CA PHE A 50 -12.47 -2.95 -1.44
C PHE A 50 -12.38 -1.85 -0.37
N ILE A 51 -11.97 -0.64 -0.75
CA ILE A 51 -11.91 0.52 0.15
C ILE A 51 -13.30 0.82 0.75
N GLU A 52 -14.35 0.89 -0.09
CA GLU A 52 -15.72 1.19 0.36
C GLU A 52 -16.23 0.19 1.40
N LYS A 53 -15.91 -1.09 1.23
CA LYS A 53 -16.30 -2.16 2.17
C LYS A 53 -15.54 -2.10 3.51
N LEU A 54 -14.35 -1.52 3.52
CA LEU A 54 -13.50 -1.43 4.72
C LEU A 54 -13.60 -0.09 5.44
N HIS A 55 -14.07 0.96 4.78
CA HIS A 55 -14.30 2.25 5.42
C HIS A 55 -15.19 2.13 6.68
N GLY A 56 -14.74 2.74 7.77
CA GLY A 56 -15.42 2.71 9.06
C GLY A 56 -15.25 1.41 9.85
N ARG A 57 -14.53 0.42 9.30
CA ARG A 57 -14.20 -0.83 10.00
C ARG A 57 -12.79 -0.81 10.58
N MET A 58 -11.85 -0.18 9.90
CA MET A 58 -10.45 -0.06 10.30
C MET A 58 -9.87 1.27 9.82
N PRO A 59 -8.72 1.71 10.34
CA PRO A 59 -7.98 2.84 9.80
C PRO A 59 -7.62 2.63 8.33
N VAL A 60 -7.74 3.69 7.53
CA VAL A 60 -7.28 3.72 6.13
C VAL A 60 -6.19 4.79 6.00
N VAL A 61 -5.06 4.38 5.46
CA VAL A 61 -3.89 5.24 5.24
C VAL A 61 -3.57 5.29 3.76
N TYR A 62 -3.70 6.45 3.16
CA TYR A 62 -3.23 6.73 1.81
C TYR A 62 -1.80 7.22 1.84
N THR A 63 -0.98 6.78 0.91
CA THR A 63 0.34 7.39 0.71
C THR A 63 0.39 8.16 -0.59
N LEU A 64 1.16 9.24 -0.58
CA LEU A 64 1.47 10.02 -1.77
C LEU A 64 2.98 10.02 -1.97
N ILE A 65 3.43 9.54 -3.14
CA ILE A 65 4.81 9.76 -3.52
C ILE A 65 5.03 11.25 -3.79
N THR A 66 5.94 11.85 -3.06
CA THR A 66 6.26 13.27 -3.12
C THR A 66 7.73 13.42 -3.42
N PRO A 67 8.11 14.14 -4.50
CA PRO A 67 9.51 14.43 -4.78
C PRO A 67 10.14 15.23 -3.63
N MET A 68 11.37 14.89 -3.27
CA MET A 68 12.16 15.73 -2.36
C MET A 68 12.55 17.05 -3.03
N HIS A 69 12.80 18.07 -2.21
CA HIS A 69 13.40 19.31 -2.70
C HIS A 69 14.71 19.01 -3.46
N ARG A 70 14.93 19.71 -4.57
CA ARG A 70 16.04 19.43 -5.48
C ARG A 70 17.39 19.38 -4.76
N ASP A 71 17.67 20.36 -3.90
CA ASP A 71 18.96 20.47 -3.19
C ASP A 71 19.16 19.39 -2.11
N PHE A 72 18.11 18.67 -1.73
CA PHE A 72 18.13 17.59 -0.75
C PHE A 72 17.89 16.21 -1.38
N THR A 73 17.80 16.13 -2.71
CA THR A 73 17.70 14.87 -3.44
C THR A 73 19.07 14.20 -3.53
N SER A 74 19.15 12.91 -3.17
CA SER A 74 20.41 12.19 -3.17
C SER A 74 20.95 11.94 -4.58
N SER A 75 22.30 11.82 -4.69
CA SER A 75 22.96 11.41 -5.94
C SER A 75 22.38 10.10 -6.48
N TRP A 76 22.11 9.13 -5.61
CA TRP A 76 21.48 7.86 -6.00
C TRP A 76 20.08 8.07 -6.60
N SER A 77 19.26 8.92 -6.01
CA SER A 77 17.92 9.21 -6.54
C SER A 77 17.98 9.83 -7.92
N TYR A 78 18.88 10.77 -8.14
CA TYR A 78 19.12 11.35 -9.48
C TYR A 78 19.59 10.31 -10.48
N PHE A 79 20.56 9.50 -10.13
CA PHE A 79 21.06 8.42 -10.98
C PHE A 79 19.95 7.44 -11.36
N SER A 80 19.15 7.03 -10.39
CA SER A 80 18.03 6.10 -10.61
C SER A 80 16.97 6.72 -11.53
N MET A 81 16.60 7.99 -11.33
CA MET A 81 15.66 8.70 -12.19
C MET A 81 16.19 8.85 -13.61
N MET A 82 17.45 9.27 -13.77
CA MET A 82 18.09 9.40 -15.10
C MET A 82 18.06 8.08 -15.87
N ARG A 83 18.36 6.96 -15.22
CA ARG A 83 18.23 5.63 -15.84
C ARG A 83 16.80 5.30 -16.23
N ARG A 84 15.83 5.56 -15.34
CA ARG A 84 14.40 5.27 -15.58
C ARG A 84 13.84 6.07 -16.75
N PHE A 85 14.22 7.34 -16.87
CA PHE A 85 13.75 8.24 -17.93
C PHE A 85 14.67 8.23 -19.15
N ASN A 86 15.74 7.42 -19.13
CA ASN A 86 16.72 7.34 -20.21
C ASN A 86 17.29 8.72 -20.63
N VAL A 87 17.70 9.51 -19.64
CA VAL A 87 18.32 10.80 -19.85
C VAL A 87 19.75 10.83 -19.32
N ASP A 88 20.61 11.62 -19.95
CA ASP A 88 22.02 11.76 -19.66
C ASP A 88 22.36 13.00 -18.84
N ASP A 89 21.39 13.87 -18.62
CA ASP A 89 21.54 15.14 -17.88
C ASP A 89 20.39 15.28 -16.87
N ILE A 90 20.74 15.64 -15.64
CA ILE A 90 19.80 15.89 -14.53
C ILE A 90 18.79 17.00 -14.87
N ASN A 91 19.17 17.98 -15.70
CA ASN A 91 18.31 19.07 -16.09
C ASN A 91 17.25 18.66 -17.14
N LYS A 92 17.42 17.50 -17.75
CA LYS A 92 16.47 16.89 -18.70
C LYS A 92 15.44 16.00 -18.03
N LEU A 93 15.54 15.79 -16.71
CA LEU A 93 14.55 15.00 -15.98
C LEU A 93 13.18 15.65 -16.09
N PRO A 94 12.13 14.87 -16.45
CA PRO A 94 10.78 15.41 -16.50
C PRO A 94 10.30 15.81 -15.10
N SER A 95 9.39 16.76 -15.05
CA SER A 95 8.64 17.03 -13.81
C SER A 95 7.83 15.79 -13.46
N PHE A 96 7.89 15.36 -12.21
CA PHE A 96 7.18 14.20 -11.71
C PHE A 96 6.48 14.54 -10.40
N MET A 97 5.18 14.34 -10.33
CA MET A 97 4.37 14.59 -9.13
C MET A 97 4.57 15.98 -8.53
N ALA A 98 4.65 17.02 -9.39
CA ALA A 98 4.84 18.38 -8.96
C ALA A 98 3.74 18.84 -8.00
N ALA A 99 4.08 19.67 -7.03
CA ALA A 99 3.10 20.23 -6.11
C ALA A 99 1.98 20.95 -6.87
N GLY A 100 0.71 20.64 -6.55
CA GLY A 100 -0.47 21.20 -7.20
C GLY A 100 -0.79 20.66 -8.60
N SER A 101 -0.04 19.67 -9.10
CA SER A 101 -0.36 19.03 -10.38
C SER A 101 -1.46 17.97 -10.21
N LYS A 102 -2.27 17.79 -11.26
CA LYS A 102 -3.26 16.69 -11.31
C LYS A 102 -2.64 15.30 -11.23
N GLU A 103 -1.40 15.14 -11.67
CA GLU A 103 -0.67 13.88 -11.58
C GLU A 103 -0.49 13.42 -10.12
N ARG A 104 -0.30 14.39 -9.21
CA ARG A 104 -0.10 14.12 -7.78
C ARG A 104 -1.40 13.81 -7.04
N GLU A 105 -2.55 14.21 -7.55
CA GLU A 105 -3.84 14.04 -6.89
C GLU A 105 -4.26 12.56 -6.85
N ILE A 106 -4.97 12.19 -5.80
CA ILE A 106 -5.66 10.90 -5.70
C ILE A 106 -6.86 10.93 -6.65
N PRO A 107 -7.13 9.86 -7.44
CA PRO A 107 -8.30 9.78 -8.31
C PRO A 107 -9.60 10.07 -7.57
N GLU A 108 -10.50 10.82 -8.19
CA GLU A 108 -11.81 11.19 -7.61
C GLU A 108 -12.62 9.99 -7.11
N MET A 109 -12.48 8.86 -7.82
CA MET A 109 -13.18 7.61 -7.51
C MET A 109 -12.87 7.04 -6.12
N ILE A 110 -11.71 7.35 -5.54
CA ILE A 110 -11.21 6.82 -4.26
C ILE A 110 -10.71 7.90 -3.31
N GLN A 111 -11.28 9.10 -3.37
CA GLN A 111 -10.88 10.21 -2.50
C GLN A 111 -10.93 9.82 -1.02
N PRO A 112 -9.89 10.19 -0.24
CA PRO A 112 -9.88 9.96 1.20
C PRO A 112 -11.07 10.65 1.88
N LYS A 113 -11.63 9.99 2.87
CA LYS A 113 -12.61 10.60 3.78
C LYS A 113 -11.90 11.41 4.86
N HIS A 114 -12.63 12.26 5.57
CA HIS A 114 -12.07 13.08 6.66
C HIS A 114 -11.48 12.27 7.82
N THR A 115 -11.84 11.00 7.94
CA THR A 115 -11.31 10.05 8.93
C THR A 115 -10.03 9.36 8.47
N ASP A 116 -9.70 9.45 7.19
CA ASP A 116 -8.55 8.75 6.62
C ASP A 116 -7.28 9.58 6.80
N ILE A 117 -6.17 8.88 6.84
CA ILE A 117 -4.85 9.50 6.96
C ILE A 117 -4.20 9.58 5.59
N VAL A 118 -3.65 10.74 5.25
CA VAL A 118 -2.85 10.94 4.03
C VAL A 118 -1.41 11.22 4.44
N LEU A 119 -0.49 10.35 4.05
CA LEU A 119 0.94 10.46 4.32
C LEU A 119 1.73 10.76 3.05
N GLU A 120 2.49 11.85 3.07
CA GLU A 120 3.48 12.13 2.04
C GLU A 120 4.80 11.41 2.34
N LYS A 121 5.41 10.84 1.32
CA LYS A 121 6.70 10.15 1.41
C LYS A 121 7.51 10.24 0.13
N SER A 122 8.82 10.06 0.24
CA SER A 122 9.75 10.09 -0.91
C SER A 122 10.51 8.78 -1.09
N THR A 123 10.13 7.74 -0.34
CA THR A 123 10.86 6.46 -0.27
C THR A 123 9.98 5.29 -0.70
N ALA A 124 10.61 4.17 -1.08
CA ALA A 124 9.90 2.95 -1.46
C ALA A 124 9.29 2.18 -0.28
N SER A 125 9.66 2.48 0.96
CA SER A 125 9.05 1.90 2.14
C SER A 125 8.32 2.96 2.95
N ILE A 126 7.08 2.67 3.39
CA ILE A 126 6.29 3.56 4.24
C ILE A 126 6.96 3.80 5.60
N PHE A 127 7.83 2.91 6.01
CA PHE A 127 8.52 2.99 7.31
C PHE A 127 9.73 3.91 7.31
N ILE A 128 10.19 4.35 6.12
CA ILE A 128 11.38 5.19 5.99
C ILE A 128 10.99 6.65 5.81
N GLY A 129 11.34 7.48 6.78
CA GLY A 129 11.11 8.92 6.73
C GLY A 129 9.67 9.35 7.01
N THR A 130 8.85 8.46 7.59
CA THR A 130 7.48 8.77 8.03
C THR A 130 7.28 8.38 9.50
N ASN A 131 6.20 8.87 10.09
CA ASN A 131 5.76 8.46 11.43
C ASN A 131 4.77 7.26 11.40
N PHE A 132 4.67 6.56 10.29
CA PHE A 132 3.68 5.49 10.07
C PHE A 132 3.73 4.41 11.16
N GLU A 133 4.91 3.83 11.42
CA GLU A 133 5.04 2.78 12.44
C GLU A 133 4.58 3.26 13.81
N HIS A 134 4.97 4.48 14.20
CA HIS A 134 4.56 5.06 15.47
C HIS A 134 3.02 5.16 15.58
N MET A 135 2.36 5.62 14.53
CA MET A 135 0.88 5.68 14.49
C MET A 135 0.26 4.30 14.61
N MET A 136 0.77 3.31 13.86
CA MET A 136 0.26 1.93 13.91
C MET A 136 0.40 1.30 15.29
N ARG A 137 1.55 1.49 15.96
CA ARG A 137 1.77 1.00 17.32
C ARG A 137 0.83 1.66 18.33
N ASN A 138 0.63 2.96 18.23
CA ASN A 138 -0.29 3.70 19.10
C ASN A 138 -1.74 3.26 18.95
N HIS A 139 -2.11 2.76 17.77
CA HIS A 139 -3.46 2.25 17.46
C HIS A 139 -3.57 0.72 17.66
N ASN A 140 -2.56 0.06 18.22
CA ASN A 140 -2.50 -1.39 18.42
C ASN A 140 -2.68 -2.21 17.11
N VAL A 141 -2.29 -1.65 15.97
CA VAL A 141 -2.32 -2.34 14.68
C VAL A 141 -1.23 -3.40 14.64
N ASN A 142 -1.60 -4.62 14.26
CA ASN A 142 -0.70 -5.76 14.07
C ASN A 142 -0.68 -6.26 12.62
N THR A 143 -1.72 -5.95 11.84
CA THR A 143 -1.85 -6.36 10.44
C THR A 143 -1.91 -5.15 9.52
N LEU A 144 -1.12 -5.21 8.45
CA LEU A 144 -1.10 -4.20 7.40
C LEU A 144 -1.57 -4.81 6.09
N ILE A 145 -2.70 -4.31 5.58
CA ILE A 145 -3.32 -4.78 4.33
C ILE A 145 -2.90 -3.81 3.23
N PHE A 146 -2.02 -4.27 2.33
CA PHE A 146 -1.43 -3.46 1.27
C PHE A 146 -2.21 -3.55 -0.03
N THR A 147 -2.53 -2.39 -0.59
CA THR A 147 -3.12 -2.17 -1.91
C THR A 147 -2.36 -1.04 -2.62
N GLY A 148 -2.51 -0.87 -3.93
CA GLY A 148 -1.99 0.30 -4.66
C GLY A 148 -0.90 0.00 -5.70
N ILE A 149 0.01 0.97 -5.95
CA ILE A 149 0.98 1.04 -7.08
C ILE A 149 2.36 1.49 -6.57
N ALA A 150 3.51 0.86 -6.91
CA ALA A 150 3.69 -0.32 -7.74
C ALA A 150 4.04 -1.54 -6.87
N THR A 151 3.57 -2.71 -7.33
CA THR A 151 3.70 -3.98 -6.61
C THR A 151 5.14 -4.34 -6.26
N GLU A 152 6.05 -4.33 -7.24
CA GLU A 152 7.46 -4.73 -7.11
C GLU A 152 8.35 -3.68 -6.44
N MET A 153 7.81 -2.48 -6.24
CA MET A 153 8.55 -1.37 -5.63
C MET A 153 8.06 -1.09 -4.21
N GLY A 154 7.05 -0.23 -4.09
CA GLY A 154 6.58 0.26 -2.81
C GLY A 154 5.86 -0.79 -1.97
N ILE A 155 5.00 -1.61 -2.60
CA ILE A 155 4.24 -2.66 -1.91
C ILE A 155 5.20 -3.71 -1.36
N GLU A 156 6.05 -4.31 -2.20
CA GLU A 156 7.00 -5.34 -1.76
C GLU A 156 7.98 -4.81 -0.72
N SER A 157 8.55 -3.61 -0.93
CA SER A 157 9.48 -2.99 0.05
C SER A 157 8.81 -2.78 1.40
N SER A 158 7.56 -2.28 1.42
CA SER A 158 6.84 -2.03 2.67
C SER A 158 6.39 -3.33 3.34
N ALA A 159 5.98 -4.35 2.59
CA ALA A 159 5.60 -5.65 3.14
C ALA A 159 6.81 -6.36 3.80
N ARG A 160 8.00 -6.27 3.20
CA ARG A 160 9.25 -6.78 3.79
C ARG A 160 9.61 -6.05 5.08
N ASP A 161 9.52 -4.73 5.06
CA ASP A 161 9.78 -3.91 6.24
C ASP A 161 8.73 -4.15 7.34
N ALA A 162 7.46 -4.33 7.00
CA ALA A 162 6.39 -4.68 7.93
C ALA A 162 6.70 -6.01 8.65
N SER A 163 7.05 -7.04 7.88
CA SER A 163 7.42 -8.36 8.43
C SER A 163 8.62 -8.26 9.38
N ASN A 164 9.67 -7.53 9.00
CA ASN A 164 10.85 -7.33 9.84
C ASN A 164 10.54 -6.58 11.15
N ARG A 165 9.47 -5.81 11.19
CA ARG A 165 8.97 -5.07 12.37
C ARG A 165 7.89 -5.83 13.15
N GLY A 166 7.57 -7.07 12.76
CA GLY A 166 6.62 -7.93 13.45
C GLY A 166 5.15 -7.61 13.17
N PHE A 167 4.84 -6.93 12.06
CA PHE A 167 3.48 -6.86 11.54
C PHE A 167 3.18 -8.09 10.67
N TYR A 168 1.90 -8.43 10.55
CA TYR A 168 1.39 -9.37 9.55
C TYR A 168 1.16 -8.62 8.23
N PRO A 169 2.01 -8.78 7.20
CA PRO A 169 1.75 -8.16 5.90
C PRO A 169 0.77 -9.02 5.09
N VAL A 170 -0.30 -8.39 4.65
CA VAL A 170 -1.30 -8.96 3.74
C VAL A 170 -1.30 -8.13 2.46
N VAL A 171 -1.09 -8.75 1.31
CA VAL A 171 -1.11 -8.09 0.00
C VAL A 171 -2.36 -8.52 -0.75
N VAL A 172 -3.16 -7.55 -1.20
CA VAL A 172 -4.40 -7.81 -1.92
C VAL A 172 -4.12 -7.85 -3.42
N SER A 173 -3.97 -9.06 -3.97
CA SER A 173 -3.39 -9.30 -5.30
C SER A 173 -4.16 -8.67 -6.46
N ASP A 174 -5.47 -8.55 -6.35
CA ASP A 174 -6.35 -7.90 -7.33
C ASP A 174 -6.61 -6.40 -7.06
N CYS A 175 -6.00 -5.87 -5.98
CA CYS A 175 -5.98 -4.45 -5.62
C CYS A 175 -4.57 -3.86 -5.60
N VAL A 176 -3.58 -4.54 -6.18
CA VAL A 176 -2.24 -4.01 -6.45
C VAL A 176 -1.96 -4.07 -7.95
N SER A 177 -1.17 -3.13 -8.45
CA SER A 177 -0.80 -3.06 -9.86
C SER A 177 0.59 -2.44 -10.06
N SER A 178 1.06 -2.43 -11.29
CA SER A 178 2.33 -1.82 -11.70
C SER A 178 2.29 -1.33 -13.15
N LEU A 179 3.35 -0.62 -13.55
CA LEU A 179 3.60 -0.25 -14.93
C LEU A 179 4.13 -1.43 -15.75
N ASP A 180 4.84 -2.35 -15.10
CA ASP A 180 5.43 -3.56 -15.69
C ASP A 180 4.68 -4.79 -15.18
N LYS A 181 3.88 -5.41 -16.06
CA LYS A 181 3.10 -6.61 -15.75
C LYS A 181 3.95 -7.79 -15.29
N ASP A 182 5.09 -8.02 -15.97
CA ASP A 182 5.96 -9.14 -15.65
C ASP A 182 6.66 -8.94 -14.29
N ALA A 183 7.06 -7.71 -13.97
CA ALA A 183 7.61 -7.38 -12.67
C ALA A 183 6.58 -7.55 -11.56
N HIS A 184 5.34 -7.10 -11.79
CA HIS A 184 4.20 -7.31 -10.89
C HIS A 184 3.97 -8.80 -10.59
N GLU A 185 3.86 -9.63 -11.62
CA GLU A 185 3.62 -11.07 -11.45
C GLU A 185 4.76 -11.78 -10.73
N ARG A 186 6.03 -11.44 -11.04
CA ARG A 186 7.20 -11.97 -10.33
C ARG A 186 7.20 -11.58 -8.85
N SER A 187 6.88 -10.33 -8.56
CA SER A 187 6.78 -9.80 -7.20
C SER A 187 5.71 -10.53 -6.39
N LEU A 188 4.48 -10.68 -6.93
CA LEU A 188 3.41 -11.42 -6.27
C LEU A 188 3.81 -12.88 -5.98
N LYS A 189 4.43 -13.57 -6.95
CA LYS A 189 4.93 -14.94 -6.75
C LYS A 189 5.98 -15.02 -5.65
N THR A 190 6.83 -14.01 -5.52
CA THR A 190 7.85 -13.93 -4.47
C THR A 190 7.20 -13.66 -3.12
N MET A 191 6.30 -12.67 -3.05
CA MET A 191 5.61 -12.31 -1.82
C MET A 191 4.74 -13.44 -1.28
N ALA A 192 4.07 -14.21 -2.13
CA ALA A 192 3.25 -15.36 -1.73
C ALA A 192 4.03 -16.48 -1.01
N LYS A 193 5.36 -16.50 -1.13
CA LYS A 193 6.23 -17.43 -0.38
C LYS A 193 6.63 -16.91 1.00
N LEU A 194 6.46 -15.62 1.24
CA LEU A 194 6.96 -14.94 2.43
C LEU A 194 5.84 -14.36 3.30
N PHE A 195 4.74 -13.96 2.68
CA PHE A 195 3.64 -13.21 3.26
C PHE A 195 2.30 -13.80 2.85
N ILE A 196 1.22 -13.19 3.33
CA ILE A 196 -0.13 -13.51 2.91
C ILE A 196 -0.43 -12.69 1.65
N VAL A 197 -0.77 -13.40 0.56
CA VAL A 197 -1.23 -12.80 -0.69
C VAL A 197 -2.59 -13.38 -1.00
N GLU A 198 -3.61 -12.54 -0.99
CA GLU A 198 -5.02 -12.94 -1.16
C GLU A 198 -5.75 -11.98 -2.10
N ILE A 199 -6.88 -12.42 -2.65
CA ILE A 199 -7.81 -11.57 -3.39
C ILE A 199 -8.75 -10.83 -2.43
N ALA A 200 -9.25 -9.67 -2.85
CA ALA A 200 -10.16 -8.84 -2.07
C ALA A 200 -11.38 -9.63 -1.54
N ASP A 201 -12.02 -10.42 -2.38
CA ASP A 201 -13.19 -11.21 -2.01
C ASP A 201 -12.93 -12.18 -0.86
N ASN A 202 -11.76 -12.83 -0.83
CA ASN A 202 -11.44 -13.76 0.24
C ASN A 202 -11.26 -13.05 1.58
N ILE A 203 -10.71 -11.83 1.56
CA ILE A 203 -10.60 -11.00 2.77
C ILE A 203 -12.00 -10.55 3.22
N LEU A 204 -12.83 -10.04 2.31
CA LEU A 204 -14.17 -9.52 2.62
C LEU A 204 -15.12 -10.58 3.18
N LYS A 205 -15.08 -11.82 2.67
CA LYS A 205 -15.86 -12.94 3.21
C LYS A 205 -15.65 -13.18 4.71
N ASN A 206 -14.46 -12.87 5.23
CA ASN A 206 -14.18 -13.01 6.66
C ASN A 206 -14.92 -11.99 7.52
N TYR A 207 -15.35 -10.87 6.94
CA TYR A 207 -16.12 -9.83 7.64
C TYR A 207 -17.64 -10.02 7.57
N GLU A 208 -18.15 -10.78 6.60
CA GLU A 208 -19.59 -11.03 6.43
C GLU A 208 -20.11 -12.08 7.41
N THR A 209 -19.30 -13.07 7.78
CA THR A 209 -19.67 -14.15 8.70
C THR A 209 -19.74 -13.75 10.17
N GLY A 210 -19.41 -12.51 10.53
CA GLY A 210 -19.45 -11.99 11.90
C GLY A 210 -20.81 -11.46 12.37
N ASN A 211 -21.73 -11.15 11.46
CA ASN A 211 -23.03 -10.54 11.79
C ASN A 211 -24.13 -11.54 12.22
N SER A 212 -23.83 -12.83 12.30
CA SER A 212 -24.84 -13.85 12.66
C SER A 212 -24.82 -14.29 14.14
N LYS A 213 -24.09 -13.57 15.03
CA LYS A 213 -24.01 -13.90 16.47
C LYS A 213 -24.45 -12.79 17.44
N SER A 214 -25.27 -11.85 16.99
CA SER A 214 -25.94 -10.91 17.88
C SER A 214 -27.40 -10.76 17.47
N ALA A 215 -28.20 -11.75 17.74
CA ALA A 215 -29.65 -11.71 17.84
C ALA A 215 -30.08 -12.55 19.05
#